data_2423a23e76a5706cd32639c0aabfb019
#
_entry.id   2423a23e76a5706cd32639c0aabfb019
#
_cell.length_a   1.000
_cell.length_b   1.000
_cell.length_c   1.000
_cell.angle_alpha   90.00
_cell.angle_beta   90.00
_cell.angle_gamma   90.00
#
_symmetry.space_group_name_H-M   'P 1'
#
loop_
_entity.id
_entity.type
_entity.pdbx_description
1 polymer ?
#
loop_
_entity_poly.entity_id
_entity_poly.type
_entity_poly.pdbx_seq_one_letter_code
_entity_poly.pdbx_strand_id
1 'polypeptide(L)'
;MNKDNPKYFEFKNIIDNWQLDDWSINKECFDKIGEILEFGKIILELGSGKSSELLSKFYNVISVEDNLEWINKYNTTYIQIDTVDNGGYNFKKLEEKIKNIDYDLLIIDGPNDNREKILDNIDIFKNDIPIIWDDTQVYEKFAILMSEKINKSYTTYKCEPQAPWFWSEKCGGKSFTLIY
;
A
#
# COMPACT_ATOMS: atom_id res chain seq x y z
N MET A 1 13.85 -2.64 15.11
CA MET A 1 13.06 -1.41 14.97
C MET A 1 13.98 -0.30 14.50
N ASN A 2 13.56 0.47 13.50
CA ASN A 2 14.44 1.43 12.81
C ASN A 2 14.72 2.74 13.56
N LYS A 3 14.06 3.00 14.70
CA LYS A 3 14.15 4.32 15.41
C LYS A 3 15.56 4.74 15.81
N ASP A 4 16.46 3.77 16.01
CA ASP A 4 17.88 4.04 16.33
C ASP A 4 18.78 4.06 15.07
N ASN A 5 18.23 3.84 13.89
CA ASN A 5 18.95 3.85 12.64
C ASN A 5 19.06 5.29 12.09
N PRO A 6 20.26 5.80 11.77
CA PRO A 6 20.40 7.13 11.15
C PRO A 6 19.54 7.34 9.90
N LYS A 7 19.32 6.30 9.10
CA LYS A 7 18.41 6.35 7.94
C LYS A 7 16.95 6.62 8.32
N TYR A 8 16.54 6.30 9.56
CA TYR A 8 15.17 6.62 10.01
C TYR A 8 14.96 8.13 10.14
N PHE A 9 15.97 8.87 10.62
CA PHE A 9 15.90 10.33 10.68
C PHE A 9 15.85 10.96 9.29
N GLU A 10 16.64 10.42 8.34
CA GLU A 10 16.59 10.86 6.94
C GLU A 10 15.19 10.59 6.34
N PHE A 11 14.66 9.39 6.53
CA PHE A 11 13.34 8.99 6.11
C PHE A 11 12.26 9.94 6.66
N LYS A 12 12.25 10.20 7.95
CA LYS A 12 11.32 11.12 8.61
C LYS A 12 11.41 12.53 8.04
N ASN A 13 12.64 13.06 7.92
CA ASN A 13 12.84 14.40 7.38
C ASN A 13 12.32 14.52 5.93
N ILE A 14 12.50 13.49 5.11
CA ILE A 14 11.97 13.48 3.74
C ILE A 14 10.43 13.44 3.77
N ILE A 15 9.80 12.58 4.58
CA ILE A 15 8.34 12.50 4.69
C ILE A 15 7.77 13.84 5.14
N ASP A 16 8.35 14.46 6.15
CA ASP A 16 7.83 15.71 6.72
C ASP A 16 7.87 16.87 5.72
N ASN A 17 8.81 16.83 4.76
CA ASN A 17 8.97 17.83 3.72
C ASN A 17 8.40 17.40 2.35
N TRP A 18 7.90 16.16 2.21
CA TRP A 18 7.37 15.67 0.95
C TRP A 18 5.98 16.25 0.66
N GLN A 19 5.79 16.73 -0.55
CA GLN A 19 4.48 17.16 -1.02
C GLN A 19 3.68 15.95 -1.50
N LEU A 20 2.84 15.43 -0.63
CA LEU A 20 1.87 14.41 -0.97
C LEU A 20 0.76 15.00 -1.84
N ASP A 21 0.10 14.17 -2.62
CA ASP A 21 -1.12 14.50 -3.36
C ASP A 21 -2.30 13.64 -2.87
N ASP A 22 -3.47 13.82 -3.45
CA ASP A 22 -4.70 13.14 -3.04
C ASP A 22 -4.65 11.61 -3.24
N TRP A 23 -3.75 11.13 -4.08
CA TRP A 23 -3.54 9.72 -4.41
C TRP A 23 -2.40 9.08 -3.63
N SER A 24 -1.76 9.83 -2.76
CA SER A 24 -0.67 9.33 -1.93
C SER A 24 -1.18 8.72 -0.64
N ILE A 25 -0.50 7.68 -0.15
CA ILE A 25 -0.68 7.25 1.25
C ILE A 25 -0.28 8.39 2.20
N ASN A 26 -0.83 8.41 3.39
CA ASN A 26 -0.59 9.49 4.35
C ASN A 26 0.77 9.38 5.04
N LYS A 27 1.24 10.50 5.61
CA LYS A 27 2.50 10.56 6.39
C LYS A 27 2.53 9.55 7.53
N GLU A 28 1.42 9.38 8.24
CA GLU A 28 1.28 8.40 9.33
C GLU A 28 1.44 6.96 8.84
N CYS A 29 0.98 6.67 7.61
CA CYS A 29 1.19 5.37 6.99
C CYS A 29 2.68 5.14 6.66
N PHE A 30 3.36 6.14 6.09
CA PHE A 30 4.81 6.09 5.89
C PHE A 30 5.56 5.88 7.20
N ASP A 31 5.20 6.64 8.25
CA ASP A 31 5.81 6.49 9.58
C ASP A 31 5.65 5.06 10.10
N LYS A 32 4.45 4.49 9.93
CA LYS A 32 4.19 3.12 10.34
C LYS A 32 5.03 2.12 9.54
N ILE A 33 5.18 2.30 8.23
CA ILE A 33 6.07 1.46 7.40
C ILE A 33 7.50 1.55 7.93
N GLY A 34 8.02 2.75 8.19
CA GLY A 34 9.36 2.93 8.75
C GLY A 34 9.56 2.33 10.15
N GLU A 35 8.47 2.16 10.93
CA GLU A 35 8.52 1.50 12.24
C GLU A 35 8.58 -0.02 12.13
N ILE A 36 7.84 -0.62 11.21
CA ILE A 36 7.64 -2.08 11.14
C ILE A 36 8.53 -2.78 10.14
N LEU A 37 9.07 -2.07 9.14
CA LEU A 37 9.85 -2.65 8.04
C LEU A 37 11.27 -2.10 8.02
N GLU A 38 12.28 -2.96 7.95
CA GLU A 38 13.67 -2.57 7.82
C GLU A 38 13.94 -1.98 6.43
N PHE A 39 14.77 -0.94 6.35
CA PHE A 39 15.17 -0.33 5.08
C PHE A 39 15.90 -1.34 4.17
N GLY A 40 15.60 -1.27 2.88
CA GLY A 40 16.12 -2.20 1.87
C GLY A 40 15.29 -3.47 1.68
N LYS A 41 14.26 -3.69 2.51
CA LYS A 41 13.30 -4.77 2.35
C LYS A 41 12.43 -4.59 1.11
N ILE A 42 11.72 -5.63 0.70
CA ILE A 42 10.89 -5.64 -0.50
C ILE A 42 9.45 -5.34 -0.13
N ILE A 43 8.88 -4.34 -0.79
CA ILE A 43 7.46 -4.00 -0.70
C ILE A 43 6.78 -4.41 -2.01
N LEU A 44 5.73 -5.20 -1.93
CA LEU A 44 4.78 -5.38 -3.01
C LEU A 44 3.62 -4.41 -2.78
N GLU A 45 3.40 -3.48 -3.71
CA GLU A 45 2.25 -2.59 -3.67
C GLU A 45 1.29 -2.87 -4.83
N LEU A 46 0.00 -2.82 -4.54
CA LEU A 46 -1.07 -2.89 -5.52
C LEU A 46 -1.55 -1.45 -5.77
N GLY A 47 -1.35 -0.97 -6.97
CA GLY A 47 -1.44 0.43 -7.36
C GLY A 47 -0.08 1.12 -7.26
N SER A 48 0.19 2.08 -8.11
CA SER A 48 1.38 2.94 -8.02
C SER A 48 1.00 4.41 -8.01
N GLY A 49 1.81 5.21 -7.34
CA GLY A 49 1.57 6.63 -7.22
C GLY A 49 2.80 7.37 -6.73
N LYS A 50 2.60 8.61 -6.33
CA LYS A 50 3.67 9.44 -5.77
C LYS A 50 4.29 8.85 -4.50
N SER A 51 3.53 8.00 -3.80
CA SER A 51 4.00 7.21 -2.67
C SER A 51 5.11 6.24 -3.06
N SER A 52 4.98 5.59 -4.22
CA SER A 52 5.97 4.66 -4.76
C SER A 52 7.33 5.32 -4.96
N GLU A 53 7.34 6.59 -5.42
CA GLU A 53 8.57 7.37 -5.57
C GLU A 53 9.29 7.57 -4.24
N LEU A 54 8.55 7.89 -3.18
CA LEU A 54 9.12 8.08 -1.86
C LEU A 54 9.60 6.77 -1.26
N LEU A 55 8.79 5.72 -1.31
CA LEU A 55 9.14 4.40 -0.79
C LEU A 55 10.38 3.84 -1.47
N SER A 56 10.52 4.03 -2.79
CA SER A 56 11.66 3.51 -3.56
C SER A 56 13.03 4.10 -3.19
N LYS A 57 13.04 5.20 -2.44
CA LYS A 57 14.30 5.76 -1.90
C LYS A 57 14.87 4.93 -0.75
N PHE A 58 14.03 4.15 -0.08
CA PHE A 58 14.38 3.41 1.14
C PHE A 58 14.13 1.91 1.05
N TYR A 59 13.28 1.47 0.13
CA TYR A 59 12.84 0.09 -0.05
C TYR A 59 12.96 -0.36 -1.50
N ASN A 60 12.98 -1.67 -1.72
CA ASN A 60 12.85 -2.25 -3.05
C ASN A 60 11.36 -2.39 -3.36
N VAL A 61 10.79 -1.46 -4.10
CA VAL A 61 9.35 -1.42 -4.39
C VAL A 61 9.05 -2.14 -5.69
N ILE A 62 8.06 -3.04 -5.64
CA ILE A 62 7.49 -3.72 -6.79
C ILE A 62 6.02 -3.29 -6.88
N SER A 63 5.68 -2.51 -7.91
CA SER A 63 4.36 -1.92 -8.09
C SER A 63 3.56 -2.70 -9.11
N VAL A 64 2.42 -3.24 -8.70
CA VAL A 64 1.42 -3.83 -9.60
C VAL A 64 0.52 -2.69 -10.09
N GLU A 65 0.44 -2.51 -11.41
CA GLU A 65 -0.25 -1.37 -12.00
C GLU A 65 -1.02 -1.79 -13.25
N ASP A 66 -2.23 -1.28 -13.41
CA ASP A 66 -3.09 -1.53 -14.58
C ASP A 66 -3.13 -0.34 -15.55
N ASN A 67 -2.94 0.88 -15.05
CA ASN A 67 -2.96 2.07 -15.87
C ASN A 67 -1.60 2.35 -16.49
N LEU A 68 -1.54 2.31 -17.83
CA LEU A 68 -0.32 2.51 -18.60
C LEU A 68 0.33 3.89 -18.38
N GLU A 69 -0.43 4.89 -17.98
CA GLU A 69 0.08 6.24 -17.72
C GLU A 69 0.94 6.31 -16.44
N TRP A 70 0.77 5.33 -15.54
CA TRP A 70 1.53 5.23 -14.29
C TRP A 70 2.73 4.29 -14.39
N ILE A 71 2.75 3.38 -15.38
CA ILE A 71 3.85 2.43 -15.57
C ILE A 71 5.13 3.17 -15.96
N ASN A 72 6.24 2.82 -15.30
CA ASN A 72 7.57 3.44 -15.46
C ASN A 72 7.62 4.94 -15.10
N LYS A 73 6.62 5.45 -14.38
CA LYS A 73 6.59 6.85 -13.97
C LYS A 73 7.53 7.12 -12.79
N TYR A 74 7.70 6.16 -11.92
CA TYR A 74 8.53 6.25 -10.73
C TYR A 74 9.64 5.19 -10.74
N ASN A 75 10.62 5.33 -9.86
CA ASN A 75 11.77 4.41 -9.78
C ASN A 75 11.42 3.13 -9.00
N THR A 76 10.46 2.37 -9.49
CA THR A 76 10.04 1.08 -8.94
C THR A 76 10.14 -0.01 -10.01
N THR A 77 10.08 -1.27 -9.60
CA THR A 77 9.92 -2.38 -10.54
C THR A 77 8.44 -2.58 -10.82
N TYR A 78 8.02 -2.46 -12.08
CA TYR A 78 6.61 -2.57 -12.44
C TYR A 78 6.20 -3.97 -12.87
N ILE A 79 5.05 -4.40 -12.39
CA ILE A 79 4.31 -5.57 -12.89
C ILE A 79 3.01 -5.05 -13.49
N GLN A 80 2.94 -4.99 -14.81
CA GLN A 80 1.71 -4.63 -15.49
C GLN A 80 0.71 -5.77 -15.42
N ILE A 81 -0.50 -5.48 -14.91
CA ILE A 81 -1.62 -6.40 -14.85
C ILE A 81 -2.87 -5.70 -15.35
N ASP A 82 -3.47 -6.23 -16.41
CA ASP A 82 -4.72 -5.69 -16.93
C ASP A 82 -5.86 -5.91 -15.91
N THR A 83 -6.78 -4.97 -15.86
CA THR A 83 -8.08 -5.20 -15.20
C THR A 83 -8.96 -6.09 -16.06
N VAL A 84 -9.83 -6.87 -15.41
CA VAL A 84 -10.86 -7.68 -16.09
C VAL A 84 -12.20 -6.94 -16.10
N ASP A 85 -13.17 -7.46 -16.85
CA ASP A 85 -14.54 -6.98 -16.88
C ASP A 85 -15.08 -6.81 -15.46
N ASN A 86 -15.32 -5.64 -14.98
CA ASN A 86 -15.69 -5.23 -13.63
C ASN A 86 -14.56 -4.57 -12.80
N GLY A 87 -13.42 -4.17 -13.38
CA GLY A 87 -12.45 -3.27 -12.76
C GLY A 87 -11.44 -3.88 -11.77
N GLY A 88 -11.54 -5.16 -11.43
CA GLY A 88 -10.53 -5.82 -10.59
C GLY A 88 -9.34 -6.32 -11.39
N TYR A 89 -8.20 -6.57 -10.76
CA TYR A 89 -7.04 -7.19 -11.41
C TYR A 89 -7.36 -8.56 -12.01
N ASN A 90 -6.64 -8.94 -13.06
CA ASN A 90 -6.58 -10.33 -13.52
C ASN A 90 -5.74 -11.15 -12.52
N PHE A 91 -6.39 -11.67 -11.46
CA PHE A 91 -5.71 -12.34 -10.35
C PHE A 91 -4.93 -13.58 -10.77
N LYS A 92 -5.37 -14.29 -11.82
CA LYS A 92 -4.60 -15.42 -12.36
C LYS A 92 -3.24 -14.98 -12.94
N LYS A 93 -3.25 -13.89 -13.72
CA LYS A 93 -2.00 -13.31 -14.23
C LYS A 93 -1.14 -12.74 -13.10
N LEU A 94 -1.77 -12.12 -12.11
CA LEU A 94 -1.09 -11.55 -10.95
C LEU A 94 -0.37 -12.66 -10.17
N GLU A 95 -1.06 -13.76 -9.84
CA GLU A 95 -0.46 -14.92 -9.17
C GLU A 95 0.77 -15.44 -9.90
N GLU A 96 0.67 -15.65 -11.22
CA GLU A 96 1.79 -16.12 -12.05
C GLU A 96 3.02 -15.21 -11.95
N LYS A 97 2.80 -13.89 -11.79
CA LYS A 97 3.86 -12.89 -11.72
C LYS A 97 4.49 -12.76 -10.33
N ILE A 98 3.68 -12.88 -9.26
CA ILE A 98 4.17 -12.61 -7.89
C ILE A 98 4.56 -13.86 -7.11
N LYS A 99 4.14 -15.06 -7.50
CA LYS A 99 4.33 -16.32 -6.75
C LYS A 99 5.78 -16.63 -6.33
N ASN A 100 6.77 -16.11 -7.05
CA ASN A 100 8.20 -16.33 -6.77
C ASN A 100 8.87 -15.08 -6.15
N ILE A 101 8.11 -14.07 -5.80
CA ILE A 101 8.63 -12.84 -5.20
C ILE A 101 8.56 -12.97 -3.68
N ASP A 102 9.71 -12.87 -3.02
CA ASP A 102 9.81 -12.94 -1.57
C ASP A 102 9.76 -11.51 -0.99
N TYR A 103 8.55 -10.92 -0.95
CA TYR A 103 8.32 -9.59 -0.39
C TYR A 103 8.03 -9.66 1.11
N ASP A 104 8.34 -8.54 1.81
CA ASP A 104 8.31 -8.42 3.27
C ASP A 104 7.11 -7.58 3.77
N LEU A 105 6.45 -6.83 2.88
CA LEU A 105 5.26 -6.04 3.16
C LEU A 105 4.35 -6.04 1.92
N LEU A 106 3.04 -6.18 2.12
CA LEU A 106 2.02 -5.94 1.11
C LEU A 106 1.32 -4.61 1.40
N ILE A 107 1.23 -3.72 0.40
CA ILE A 107 0.41 -2.52 0.44
C ILE A 107 -0.74 -2.67 -0.57
N ILE A 108 -1.96 -2.48 -0.12
CA ILE A 108 -3.18 -2.53 -0.93
C ILE A 108 -3.71 -1.11 -1.07
N ASP A 109 -3.36 -0.45 -2.17
CA ASP A 109 -3.79 0.90 -2.55
C ASP A 109 -4.51 0.93 -3.91
N GLY A 110 -4.56 -0.18 -4.60
CA GLY A 110 -5.25 -0.40 -5.87
C GLY A 110 -5.90 -1.79 -5.93
N PRO A 111 -6.67 -2.06 -6.99
CA PRO A 111 -7.14 -1.12 -8.00
C PRO A 111 -8.19 -0.14 -7.43
N ASN A 112 -8.45 0.95 -8.15
CA ASN A 112 -9.47 1.91 -7.72
C ASN A 112 -10.88 1.30 -7.73
N ASP A 113 -11.16 0.44 -8.69
CA ASP A 113 -12.45 -0.23 -8.82
C ASP A 113 -12.37 -1.67 -8.33
N ASN A 114 -13.41 -2.09 -7.57
CA ASN A 114 -13.56 -3.47 -7.11
C ASN A 114 -12.37 -4.02 -6.32
N ARG A 115 -11.72 -3.19 -5.51
CA ARG A 115 -10.61 -3.56 -4.61
C ARG A 115 -11.02 -4.71 -3.67
N GLU A 116 -12.29 -4.86 -3.33
CA GLU A 116 -12.82 -5.95 -2.52
C GLU A 116 -12.61 -7.35 -3.12
N LYS A 117 -12.41 -7.48 -4.43
CA LYS A 117 -12.13 -8.76 -5.07
C LYS A 117 -10.78 -9.37 -4.65
N ILE A 118 -9.91 -8.58 -4.02
CA ILE A 118 -8.70 -9.08 -3.38
C ILE A 118 -9.06 -10.13 -2.32
N LEU A 119 -10.20 -9.95 -1.63
CA LEU A 119 -10.66 -10.92 -0.62
C LEU A 119 -10.96 -12.30 -1.19
N ASP A 120 -11.45 -12.37 -2.42
CA ASP A 120 -11.76 -13.64 -3.09
C ASP A 120 -10.50 -14.36 -3.59
N ASN A 121 -9.38 -13.63 -3.64
CA ASN A 121 -8.10 -14.08 -4.16
C ASN A 121 -6.96 -13.94 -3.14
N ILE A 122 -7.29 -13.92 -1.85
CA ILE A 122 -6.32 -13.64 -0.78
C ILE A 122 -5.18 -14.67 -0.74
N ASP A 123 -5.43 -15.89 -1.15
CA ASP A 123 -4.49 -17.02 -1.10
C ASP A 123 -3.29 -16.84 -2.05
N ILE A 124 -3.37 -15.93 -3.03
CA ILE A 124 -2.22 -15.64 -3.91
C ILE A 124 -1.17 -14.76 -3.23
N PHE A 125 -1.52 -14.13 -2.11
CA PHE A 125 -0.63 -13.25 -1.37
C PHE A 125 -0.01 -13.95 -0.15
N LYS A 126 1.19 -13.51 0.23
CA LYS A 126 1.78 -13.93 1.51
C LYS A 126 0.93 -13.42 2.66
N ASN A 127 0.63 -14.30 3.60
CA ASN A 127 -0.19 -13.98 4.77
C ASN A 127 0.60 -14.03 6.09
N ASP A 128 1.89 -14.35 6.05
CA ASP A 128 2.80 -14.40 7.20
C ASP A 128 3.59 -13.08 7.41
N ILE A 129 3.34 -12.08 6.60
CA ILE A 129 3.96 -10.75 6.63
C ILE A 129 2.93 -9.67 7.02
N PRO A 130 3.36 -8.44 7.40
CA PRO A 130 2.45 -7.31 7.56
C PRO A 130 1.75 -6.95 6.23
N ILE A 131 0.49 -6.51 6.36
CA ILE A 131 -0.31 -6.02 5.24
C ILE A 131 -0.87 -4.65 5.62
N ILE A 132 -0.74 -3.67 4.74
CA ILE A 132 -1.37 -2.36 4.86
C ILE A 132 -2.47 -2.26 3.82
N TRP A 133 -3.68 -1.94 4.28
CA TRP A 133 -4.81 -1.58 3.41
C TRP A 133 -5.03 -0.08 3.53
N ASP A 134 -4.79 0.66 2.44
CA ASP A 134 -5.02 2.10 2.40
C ASP A 134 -6.48 2.45 2.10
N ASP A 135 -6.85 3.71 2.27
CA ASP A 135 -8.20 4.24 2.06
C ASP A 135 -9.28 3.52 2.90
N THR A 136 -8.95 3.10 4.11
CA THR A 136 -9.93 2.38 4.95
C THR A 136 -11.08 3.26 5.44
N GLN A 137 -11.04 4.58 5.27
CA GLN A 137 -12.23 5.43 5.39
C GLN A 137 -13.38 5.00 4.45
N VAL A 138 -13.05 4.28 3.36
CA VAL A 138 -14.01 3.71 2.39
C VAL A 138 -14.05 2.19 2.48
N TYR A 139 -12.91 1.55 2.72
CA TYR A 139 -12.71 0.10 2.59
C TYR A 139 -12.52 -0.64 3.92
N GLU A 140 -12.78 -0.01 5.08
CA GLU A 140 -12.49 -0.59 6.42
C GLU A 140 -13.06 -2.01 6.59
N LYS A 141 -14.32 -2.23 6.17
CA LYS A 141 -14.95 -3.54 6.27
C LYS A 141 -14.18 -4.64 5.53
N PHE A 142 -13.52 -4.31 4.42
CA PHE A 142 -12.76 -5.29 3.64
C PHE A 142 -11.40 -5.60 4.29
N ALA A 143 -10.76 -4.60 4.88
CA ALA A 143 -9.54 -4.80 5.66
C ALA A 143 -9.81 -5.70 6.88
N ILE A 144 -10.93 -5.50 7.57
CA ILE A 144 -11.37 -6.35 8.69
C ILE A 144 -11.63 -7.78 8.21
N LEU A 145 -12.43 -7.95 7.15
CA LEU A 145 -12.72 -9.27 6.58
C LEU A 145 -11.44 -9.99 6.12
N MET A 146 -10.47 -9.25 5.58
CA MET A 146 -9.17 -9.82 5.24
C MET A 146 -8.46 -10.36 6.48
N SER A 147 -8.38 -9.56 7.55
CA SER A 147 -7.73 -9.97 8.80
C SER A 147 -8.36 -11.24 9.39
N GLU A 148 -9.70 -11.32 9.36
CA GLU A 148 -10.45 -12.50 9.80
C GLU A 148 -10.13 -13.74 8.95
N LYS A 149 -10.14 -13.59 7.61
CA LYS A 149 -9.85 -14.70 6.70
C LYS A 149 -8.46 -15.31 6.89
N ILE A 150 -7.45 -14.47 7.17
CA ILE A 150 -6.08 -14.92 7.39
C ILE A 150 -5.73 -15.13 8.87
N ASN A 151 -6.72 -14.98 9.77
CA ASN A 151 -6.58 -15.15 11.20
C ASN A 151 -5.46 -14.30 11.83
N LYS A 152 -5.46 -12.99 11.51
CA LYS A 152 -4.51 -12.01 12.01
C LYS A 152 -5.18 -10.88 12.78
N SER A 153 -4.43 -10.23 13.65
CA SER A 153 -4.85 -8.99 14.31
C SER A 153 -4.77 -7.81 13.34
N TYR A 154 -5.54 -6.76 13.63
CA TYR A 154 -5.48 -5.52 12.87
C TYR A 154 -5.59 -4.28 13.76
N THR A 155 -5.13 -3.15 13.24
CA THR A 155 -5.32 -1.82 13.83
C THR A 155 -5.60 -0.81 12.71
N THR A 156 -6.70 -0.09 12.82
CA THR A 156 -7.03 1.02 11.91
C THR A 156 -6.51 2.33 12.49
N TYR A 157 -5.75 3.06 11.70
CA TYR A 157 -5.17 4.37 12.00
C TYR A 157 -5.95 5.45 11.25
N LYS A 158 -6.47 6.43 11.98
CA LYS A 158 -7.02 7.66 11.40
C LYS A 158 -5.89 8.66 11.24
N CYS A 159 -5.79 9.23 10.06
CA CYS A 159 -4.73 10.18 9.74
C CYS A 159 -5.24 11.61 9.92
N GLU A 160 -4.35 12.52 10.35
CA GLU A 160 -4.67 13.95 10.41
C GLU A 160 -4.89 14.49 8.99
N PRO A 161 -5.87 15.40 8.80
CA PRO A 161 -6.09 16.03 7.51
C PRO A 161 -4.86 16.80 7.06
N GLN A 162 -4.27 16.42 5.94
CA GLN A 162 -3.01 17.02 5.46
C GLN A 162 -3.19 18.20 4.50
N ALA A 163 -4.41 18.45 4.01
CA ALA A 163 -4.79 19.58 3.17
C ALA A 163 -6.33 19.67 3.06
N PRO A 164 -6.89 20.73 2.46
CA PRO A 164 -8.30 20.77 2.12
C PRO A 164 -8.57 19.80 0.95
N TRP A 165 -8.70 18.53 1.26
CA TRP A 165 -8.86 17.45 0.29
C TRP A 165 -10.33 17.08 0.17
N PHE A 166 -10.75 16.70 -1.04
CA PHE A 166 -12.09 16.20 -1.34
C PHE A 166 -12.56 15.10 -0.37
N TRP A 167 -11.65 14.21 0.05
CA TRP A 167 -11.92 13.10 0.97
C TRP A 167 -12.05 13.54 2.44
N SER A 168 -11.37 14.62 2.86
CA SER A 168 -11.48 15.15 4.23
C SER A 168 -12.87 15.70 4.51
N GLU A 169 -13.51 16.30 3.52
CA GLU A 169 -14.88 16.81 3.64
C GLU A 169 -15.94 15.71 3.66
N LYS A 170 -15.73 14.63 2.89
CA LYS A 170 -16.71 13.53 2.78
C LYS A 170 -16.58 12.43 3.82
N CYS A 171 -15.35 12.09 4.23
CA CYS A 171 -15.08 10.90 5.04
C CYS A 171 -14.38 11.22 6.37
N GLY A 172 -14.17 12.47 6.71
CA GLY A 172 -13.51 12.85 7.98
C GLY A 172 -11.99 12.62 8.00
N GLY A 173 -11.35 12.52 6.84
CA GLY A 173 -9.92 12.28 6.69
C GLY A 173 -9.59 10.90 6.12
N LYS A 174 -8.33 10.70 5.73
CA LYS A 174 -7.83 9.40 5.30
C LYS A 174 -7.61 8.45 6.49
N SER A 175 -7.63 7.17 6.23
CA SER A 175 -7.24 6.14 7.20
C SER A 175 -6.62 4.94 6.49
N PHE A 176 -5.80 4.20 7.21
CA PHE A 176 -5.27 2.91 6.76
C PHE A 176 -5.40 1.85 7.86
N THR A 177 -5.42 0.59 7.47
CA THR A 177 -5.44 -0.54 8.40
C THR A 177 -4.17 -1.37 8.24
N LEU A 178 -3.45 -1.58 9.34
CA LEU A 178 -2.35 -2.52 9.43
C LEU A 178 -2.87 -3.85 9.96
N ILE A 179 -2.59 -4.93 9.23
CA ILE A 179 -2.91 -6.33 9.57
C ILE A 179 -1.58 -7.06 9.86
N TYR A 180 -1.47 -7.74 11.03
CA TYR A 180 -0.20 -8.30 11.54
C TYR A 180 -0.37 -9.56 12.41
#